data_79b8fb8ddcfe8e5a9692f5296b53dd94
#
_entry.id   79b8fb8ddcfe8e5a9692f5296b53dd94
#
_cell.length_a   1.000
_cell.length_b   1.000
_cell.length_c   1.000
_cell.angle_alpha   90.00
_cell.angle_beta   90.00
_cell.angle_gamma   90.00
#
_symmetry.space_group_name_H-M   'P 1'
#
loop_
_entity.id
_entity.type
_entity.pdbx_description
1 polymer ?
#
loop_
_entity_poly.entity_id
_entity_poly.type
_entity_poly.pdbx_seq_one_letter_code
_entity_poly.pdbx_strand_id
1 'polypeptide(L)'
;MPCAQTDNISLNNASKHYVTGASPKNFFETMRDDWKYLVTELKVTAHPCYLHHQGKPVLSVWGMGMSESRHVPRDPETALRVVKWFQAEAQPELRVTYMGGVPARWRTLSKDSMKEPGWQEVYARMDVVQPWSVGRYTHGASADQWRQEIIQPDLAKTRENRQLYMPVVSPGFSWANLKPDTQPNRIPRNGGRFLWTQAWNARQAGARMLKIAMFDEVNEATAVFKVAAKRQDAPEQGFWLTLDADGEDLPSDWYLNVSGEITRRFRGEPGSADFPLAFPKNLRHQNP
;
A
#
# COMPACT_ATOMS: atom_id res chain seq x y z
N MET A 1 23.47 10.96 1.63
CA MET A 1 22.71 11.20 0.40
C MET A 1 21.34 10.59 0.59
N PRO A 2 20.22 11.31 0.42
CA PRO A 2 18.91 10.69 0.45
C PRO A 2 18.83 9.72 -0.72
N CYS A 3 18.35 8.49 -0.48
CA CYS A 3 17.94 7.61 -1.56
C CYS A 3 16.83 8.33 -2.34
N ALA A 4 17.19 8.92 -3.47
CA ALA A 4 16.21 9.30 -4.46
C ALA A 4 15.47 8.01 -4.83
N GLN A 5 14.15 8.10 -4.76
CA GLN A 5 13.15 7.14 -5.14
C GLN A 5 13.65 6.07 -6.11
N THR A 6 13.62 4.83 -5.64
CA THR A 6 13.40 3.73 -6.58
C THR A 6 11.98 3.95 -7.11
N ASP A 7 11.87 4.38 -8.36
CA ASP A 7 10.63 4.26 -9.08
C ASP A 7 10.07 2.89 -8.75
N ASN A 8 8.83 2.85 -8.28
CA ASN A 8 8.10 1.60 -8.17
C ASN A 8 8.14 0.97 -9.56
N ILE A 9 9.14 0.13 -9.81
CA ILE A 9 9.10 -0.79 -10.94
C ILE A 9 7.97 -1.74 -10.55
N SER A 10 6.78 -1.23 -10.83
CA SER A 10 5.55 -1.91 -10.58
C SER A 10 5.55 -3.12 -11.49
N LEU A 11 5.55 -4.31 -10.92
CA LEU A 11 5.15 -5.54 -11.62
C LEU A 11 3.72 -5.43 -12.22
N ASN A 12 3.07 -4.26 -12.11
CA ASN A 12 1.87 -3.89 -12.84
C ASN A 12 2.00 -4.00 -14.37
N ASN A 13 3.20 -4.03 -14.94
CA ASN A 13 3.35 -4.32 -16.36
C ASN A 13 3.08 -5.80 -16.67
N ALA A 14 3.44 -6.72 -15.77
CA ALA A 14 3.03 -8.11 -15.92
C ALA A 14 1.50 -8.24 -15.90
N SER A 15 0.80 -7.53 -14.98
CA SER A 15 -0.66 -7.55 -14.92
C SER A 15 -1.32 -6.88 -16.12
N LYS A 16 -0.73 -5.88 -16.78
CA LYS A 16 -1.26 -5.27 -17.99
C LYS A 16 -1.29 -6.22 -19.19
N HIS A 17 -0.30 -7.09 -19.33
CA HIS A 17 -0.31 -8.11 -20.38
C HIS A 17 -1.39 -9.18 -20.16
N TYR A 18 -1.83 -9.41 -18.91
CA TYR A 18 -2.88 -10.39 -18.61
C TYR A 18 -4.30 -9.84 -18.73
N VAL A 19 -4.50 -8.53 -18.61
CA VAL A 19 -5.80 -7.88 -18.84
C VAL A 19 -6.21 -7.95 -20.31
N THR A 20 -5.27 -8.18 -21.25
CA THR A 20 -5.53 -8.29 -22.70
C THR A 20 -5.78 -9.72 -23.21
N GLY A 21 -6.14 -10.67 -22.33
CA GLY A 21 -6.60 -12.00 -22.77
C GLY A 21 -5.51 -13.08 -22.84
N ALA A 22 -4.32 -12.85 -22.32
CA ALA A 22 -3.33 -13.91 -22.17
C ALA A 22 -3.79 -14.94 -21.11
N SER A 23 -3.61 -16.21 -21.42
CA SER A 23 -4.09 -17.33 -20.60
C SER A 23 -3.59 -17.27 -19.16
N PRO A 24 -4.47 -17.47 -18.14
CA PRO A 24 -4.07 -17.60 -16.74
C PRO A 24 -3.01 -18.67 -16.47
N LYS A 25 -2.84 -19.61 -17.41
CA LYS A 25 -1.85 -20.71 -17.30
C LYS A 25 -0.41 -20.23 -17.29
N ASN A 26 -0.12 -19.04 -17.81
CA ASN A 26 1.25 -18.49 -17.89
C ASN A 26 1.56 -17.46 -16.79
N PHE A 27 0.66 -17.23 -15.83
CA PHE A 27 0.87 -16.23 -14.80
C PHE A 27 2.14 -16.51 -13.97
N PHE A 28 2.30 -17.74 -13.52
CA PHE A 28 3.48 -18.14 -12.73
C PHE A 28 4.79 -17.98 -13.53
N GLU A 29 4.81 -18.49 -14.76
CA GLU A 29 6.00 -18.39 -15.62
C GLU A 29 6.38 -16.94 -15.88
N THR A 30 5.43 -16.07 -16.15
CA THR A 30 5.69 -14.65 -16.39
C THR A 30 6.27 -13.98 -15.14
N MET A 31 5.66 -14.15 -13.99
CA MET A 31 6.20 -13.57 -12.75
C MET A 31 7.60 -14.08 -12.43
N ARG A 32 7.84 -15.37 -12.63
CA ARG A 32 9.15 -15.99 -12.45
C ARG A 32 10.20 -15.40 -13.38
N ASP A 33 9.88 -15.30 -14.66
CA ASP A 33 10.85 -14.88 -15.68
C ASP A 33 11.12 -13.38 -15.61
N ASP A 34 10.10 -12.56 -15.32
CA ASP A 34 10.26 -11.13 -15.05
C ASP A 34 11.16 -10.90 -13.82
N TRP A 35 10.94 -11.65 -12.74
CA TRP A 35 11.78 -11.51 -11.55
C TRP A 35 13.23 -11.92 -11.81
N LYS A 36 13.45 -13.02 -12.53
CA LYS A 36 14.79 -13.40 -12.94
C LYS A 36 15.47 -12.28 -13.70
N TYR A 37 14.80 -11.72 -14.71
CA TYR A 37 15.34 -10.62 -15.51
C TYR A 37 15.68 -9.38 -14.65
N LEU A 38 14.78 -8.99 -13.74
CA LEU A 38 15.00 -7.87 -12.82
C LEU A 38 16.23 -8.07 -11.94
N VAL A 39 16.45 -9.30 -11.45
CA VAL A 39 17.56 -9.61 -10.55
C VAL A 39 18.86 -9.83 -11.30
N THR A 40 18.87 -10.63 -12.38
CA THR A 40 20.11 -11.06 -13.04
C THR A 40 20.60 -10.04 -14.06
N GLU A 41 19.72 -9.48 -14.87
CA GLU A 41 20.08 -8.55 -15.93
C GLU A 41 20.08 -7.09 -15.44
N LEU A 42 18.99 -6.65 -14.85
CA LEU A 42 18.86 -5.27 -14.37
C LEU A 42 19.46 -5.04 -12.98
N LYS A 43 19.77 -6.11 -12.24
CA LYS A 43 20.39 -6.09 -10.90
C LYS A 43 19.73 -5.15 -9.91
N VAL A 44 18.39 -5.01 -9.99
CA VAL A 44 17.62 -4.04 -9.21
C VAL A 44 17.79 -4.27 -7.70
N THR A 45 17.92 -5.52 -7.27
CA THR A 45 18.10 -5.89 -5.86
C THR A 45 19.50 -5.58 -5.31
N ALA A 46 20.48 -5.35 -6.18
CA ALA A 46 21.83 -4.93 -5.77
C ALA A 46 21.95 -3.43 -5.49
N HIS A 47 20.91 -2.64 -5.83
CA HIS A 47 20.93 -1.20 -5.57
C HIS A 47 20.87 -0.92 -4.07
N PRO A 48 21.70 0.00 -3.51
CA PRO A 48 21.75 0.27 -2.06
C PRO A 48 20.42 0.71 -1.44
N CYS A 49 19.52 1.28 -2.24
CA CYS A 49 18.19 1.72 -1.80
C CYS A 49 17.12 0.63 -1.95
N TYR A 50 17.43 -0.56 -2.48
CA TYR A 50 16.46 -1.63 -2.56
C TYR A 50 16.16 -2.18 -1.15
N LEU A 51 14.87 -2.34 -0.83
CA LEU A 51 14.47 -2.78 0.50
C LEU A 51 14.82 -4.26 0.72
N HIS A 52 15.58 -4.52 1.79
CA HIS A 52 15.89 -5.88 2.25
C HIS A 52 15.33 -6.13 3.63
N HIS A 53 14.90 -7.35 3.89
CA HIS A 53 14.51 -7.85 5.21
C HIS A 53 15.21 -9.18 5.49
N GLN A 54 15.94 -9.26 6.61
CA GLN A 54 16.71 -10.44 7.01
C GLN A 54 17.64 -10.97 5.88
N GLY A 55 18.29 -10.06 5.16
CA GLY A 55 19.22 -10.39 4.07
C GLY A 55 18.56 -10.76 2.74
N LYS A 56 17.24 -10.81 2.64
CA LYS A 56 16.52 -11.08 1.41
C LYS A 56 15.89 -9.81 0.84
N PRO A 57 15.87 -9.60 -0.48
CA PRO A 57 15.12 -8.51 -1.10
C PRO A 57 13.63 -8.65 -0.80
N VAL A 58 12.94 -7.53 -0.58
CA VAL A 58 11.49 -7.53 -0.39
C VAL A 58 10.80 -7.41 -1.74
N LEU A 59 9.91 -8.36 -2.06
CA LEU A 59 9.06 -8.29 -3.24
C LEU A 59 7.61 -8.10 -2.79
N SER A 60 7.00 -6.98 -3.23
CA SER A 60 5.58 -6.71 -2.98
C SER A 60 4.74 -7.09 -4.20
N VAL A 61 3.81 -8.02 -4.02
CA VAL A 61 2.85 -8.43 -5.05
C VAL A 61 1.45 -8.12 -4.57
N TRP A 62 0.75 -7.25 -5.32
CA TRP A 62 -0.58 -6.78 -4.94
C TRP A 62 -1.68 -7.44 -5.77
N GLY A 63 -2.85 -7.68 -5.14
CA GLY A 63 -4.09 -8.06 -5.82
C GLY A 63 -4.45 -9.54 -5.71
N MET A 64 -3.62 -10.38 -5.08
CA MET A 64 -3.94 -11.80 -4.92
C MET A 64 -5.16 -12.01 -4.01
N GLY A 65 -6.14 -12.75 -4.54
CA GLY A 65 -7.37 -13.09 -3.81
C GLY A 65 -8.39 -11.95 -3.72
N MET A 66 -8.20 -10.85 -4.45
CA MET A 66 -9.23 -9.83 -4.62
C MET A 66 -10.41 -10.38 -5.40
N SER A 67 -11.66 -10.10 -4.94
CA SER A 67 -12.87 -10.60 -5.60
C SER A 67 -13.17 -9.96 -6.95
N GLU A 68 -12.60 -8.78 -7.23
CA GLU A 68 -12.74 -8.10 -8.51
C GLU A 68 -12.10 -8.91 -9.65
N SER A 69 -12.82 -9.04 -10.78
CA SER A 69 -12.43 -9.92 -11.90
C SER A 69 -11.10 -9.57 -12.59
N ARG A 70 -10.65 -8.32 -12.42
CA ARG A 70 -9.40 -7.82 -13.02
C ARG A 70 -8.13 -8.36 -12.34
N HIS A 71 -8.23 -8.93 -11.15
CA HIS A 71 -7.09 -9.43 -10.39
C HIS A 71 -6.80 -10.90 -10.70
N VAL A 72 -5.53 -11.21 -10.80
CA VAL A 72 -5.02 -12.56 -11.09
C VAL A 72 -3.88 -12.91 -10.11
N PRO A 73 -3.63 -14.20 -9.84
CA PRO A 73 -4.41 -15.35 -10.30
C PRO A 73 -5.78 -15.42 -9.63
N ARG A 74 -6.72 -16.12 -10.27
CA ARG A 74 -8.09 -16.28 -9.77
C ARG A 74 -8.27 -17.55 -8.93
N ASP A 75 -7.27 -18.38 -8.85
CA ASP A 75 -7.27 -19.63 -8.12
C ASP A 75 -6.16 -19.67 -7.06
N PRO A 76 -6.43 -20.24 -5.88
CA PRO A 76 -5.47 -20.28 -4.79
C PRO A 76 -4.27 -21.23 -5.06
N GLU A 77 -4.43 -22.22 -5.94
CA GLU A 77 -3.35 -23.16 -6.25
C GLU A 77 -2.21 -22.46 -6.99
N THR A 78 -2.53 -21.72 -8.05
CA THR A 78 -1.55 -20.89 -8.78
C THR A 78 -0.93 -19.83 -7.87
N ALA A 79 -1.73 -19.16 -7.03
CA ALA A 79 -1.23 -18.18 -6.08
C ALA A 79 -0.24 -18.80 -5.08
N LEU A 80 -0.57 -19.95 -4.54
CA LEU A 80 0.28 -20.68 -3.60
C LEU A 80 1.60 -21.12 -4.24
N ARG A 81 1.56 -21.59 -5.48
CA ARG A 81 2.75 -21.95 -6.27
C ARG A 81 3.67 -20.73 -6.44
N VAL A 82 3.12 -19.56 -6.74
CA VAL A 82 3.90 -18.32 -6.84
C VAL A 82 4.60 -18.03 -5.51
N VAL A 83 3.86 -17.98 -4.41
CA VAL A 83 4.42 -17.67 -3.09
C VAL A 83 5.52 -18.65 -2.71
N LYS A 84 5.28 -19.95 -2.86
CA LYS A 84 6.27 -21.02 -2.54
C LYS A 84 7.55 -20.87 -3.35
N TRP A 85 7.41 -20.59 -4.65
CA TRP A 85 8.59 -20.43 -5.51
C TRP A 85 9.45 -19.26 -5.06
N PHE A 86 8.87 -18.08 -4.85
CA PHE A 86 9.59 -16.89 -4.43
C PHE A 86 10.26 -17.03 -3.06
N GLN A 87 9.67 -17.78 -2.14
CA GLN A 87 10.21 -17.94 -0.79
C GLN A 87 11.28 -19.02 -0.68
N ALA A 88 11.12 -20.15 -1.38
CA ALA A 88 11.89 -21.36 -1.09
C ALA A 88 12.38 -22.15 -2.32
N GLU A 89 11.59 -22.24 -3.39
CA GLU A 89 11.89 -23.14 -4.53
C GLU A 89 12.86 -22.49 -5.54
N ALA A 90 12.90 -21.16 -5.61
CA ALA A 90 13.84 -20.43 -6.45
C ALA A 90 15.30 -20.66 -5.99
N GLN A 91 16.25 -20.37 -6.87
CA GLN A 91 17.65 -20.30 -6.52
C GLN A 91 17.85 -19.25 -5.40
N PRO A 92 18.83 -19.43 -4.50
CA PRO A 92 18.98 -18.58 -3.30
C PRO A 92 18.98 -17.07 -3.59
N GLU A 93 19.63 -16.65 -4.66
CA GLU A 93 19.75 -15.24 -5.09
C GLU A 93 18.43 -14.65 -5.59
N LEU A 94 17.46 -15.49 -5.95
CA LEU A 94 16.12 -15.08 -6.40
C LEU A 94 15.07 -15.13 -5.28
N ARG A 95 15.43 -15.65 -4.10
CA ARG A 95 14.50 -15.74 -2.98
C ARG A 95 14.24 -14.38 -2.37
N VAL A 96 13.03 -14.19 -1.91
CA VAL A 96 12.56 -12.90 -1.40
C VAL A 96 11.93 -13.02 -0.01
N THR A 97 11.78 -11.90 0.68
CA THR A 97 10.73 -11.70 1.67
C THR A 97 9.46 -11.33 0.90
N TYR A 98 8.49 -12.22 0.87
CA TYR A 98 7.27 -12.05 0.07
C TYR A 98 6.23 -11.21 0.81
N MET A 99 5.92 -10.04 0.26
CA MET A 99 4.90 -9.14 0.79
C MET A 99 3.64 -9.23 -0.08
N GLY A 100 2.55 -9.75 0.48
CA GLY A 100 1.29 -9.88 -0.22
C GLY A 100 0.36 -8.69 0.02
N GLY A 101 0.03 -7.94 -1.05
CA GLY A 101 -1.07 -6.99 -1.06
C GLY A 101 -2.39 -7.75 -1.22
N VAL A 102 -3.12 -7.92 -0.14
CA VAL A 102 -4.29 -8.79 -0.03
C VAL A 102 -5.59 -7.98 0.15
N PRO A 103 -6.78 -8.60 -0.01
CA PRO A 103 -8.05 -7.95 0.29
C PRO A 103 -8.12 -7.46 1.74
N ALA A 104 -8.88 -6.41 2.00
CA ALA A 104 -9.11 -5.93 3.37
C ALA A 104 -9.72 -7.00 4.28
N ARG A 105 -10.52 -7.91 3.71
CA ARG A 105 -11.18 -9.01 4.44
C ARG A 105 -10.53 -10.38 4.21
N TRP A 106 -9.21 -10.40 3.99
CA TRP A 106 -8.41 -11.61 3.77
C TRP A 106 -8.60 -12.67 4.85
N ARG A 107 -8.71 -12.26 6.12
CA ARG A 107 -8.83 -13.15 7.27
C ARG A 107 -10.17 -13.89 7.32
N THR A 108 -11.23 -13.25 6.81
CA THR A 108 -12.61 -13.79 6.86
C THR A 108 -13.13 -14.26 5.51
N LEU A 109 -12.36 -14.13 4.44
CA LEU A 109 -12.74 -14.46 3.05
C LEU A 109 -14.11 -13.89 2.67
N SER A 110 -14.32 -12.60 2.98
CA SER A 110 -15.60 -11.94 2.77
C SER A 110 -15.44 -10.62 2.02
N LYS A 111 -16.54 -10.03 1.57
CA LYS A 111 -16.61 -8.73 0.88
C LYS A 111 -15.70 -8.66 -0.34
N ASP A 112 -14.54 -7.99 -0.22
CA ASP A 112 -13.56 -7.78 -1.27
C ASP A 112 -12.58 -8.96 -1.45
N SER A 113 -12.72 -10.02 -0.66
CA SER A 113 -11.94 -11.25 -0.79
C SER A 113 -12.68 -12.33 -1.58
N MET A 114 -11.93 -13.12 -2.34
CA MET A 114 -12.41 -14.40 -2.86
C MET A 114 -12.75 -15.33 -1.69
N LYS A 115 -13.75 -16.23 -1.91
CA LYS A 115 -14.36 -17.00 -0.83
C LYS A 115 -13.83 -18.43 -0.70
N GLU A 116 -13.07 -18.91 -1.67
CA GLU A 116 -12.52 -20.28 -1.66
C GLU A 116 -11.57 -20.46 -0.48
N PRO A 117 -11.75 -21.52 0.33
CA PRO A 117 -10.95 -21.77 1.54
C PRO A 117 -9.43 -21.85 1.28
N GLY A 118 -9.00 -22.27 0.10
CA GLY A 118 -7.60 -22.35 -0.30
C GLY A 118 -6.84 -21.01 -0.18
N TRP A 119 -7.53 -19.88 -0.24
CA TRP A 119 -6.93 -18.57 -0.03
C TRP A 119 -6.36 -18.37 1.37
N GLN A 120 -6.91 -19.06 2.39
CA GLN A 120 -6.36 -19.02 3.75
C GLN A 120 -4.91 -19.55 3.78
N GLU A 121 -4.63 -20.63 3.04
CA GLU A 121 -3.28 -21.19 2.95
C GLU A 121 -2.33 -20.23 2.23
N VAL A 122 -2.78 -19.62 1.12
CA VAL A 122 -1.99 -18.62 0.39
C VAL A 122 -1.58 -17.47 1.30
N TYR A 123 -2.54 -16.90 2.03
CA TYR A 123 -2.26 -15.77 2.93
C TYR A 123 -1.38 -16.19 4.12
N ALA A 124 -1.60 -17.37 4.68
CA ALA A 124 -0.79 -17.88 5.78
C ALA A 124 0.68 -18.14 5.39
N ARG A 125 0.96 -18.25 4.10
CA ARG A 125 2.31 -18.49 3.56
C ARG A 125 3.14 -17.23 3.38
N MET A 126 2.51 -16.06 3.23
CA MET A 126 3.20 -14.79 2.99
C MET A 126 4.07 -14.39 4.20
N ASP A 127 5.21 -13.76 3.96
CA ASP A 127 6.06 -13.24 5.05
C ASP A 127 5.49 -11.95 5.64
N VAL A 128 4.92 -11.09 4.78
CA VAL A 128 4.28 -9.85 5.17
C VAL A 128 2.88 -9.79 4.56
N VAL A 129 1.88 -9.57 5.40
CA VAL A 129 0.48 -9.37 4.98
C VAL A 129 0.17 -7.88 4.97
N GLN A 130 -0.26 -7.38 3.79
CA GLN A 130 -0.54 -5.97 3.54
C GLN A 130 -1.99 -5.80 3.03
N PRO A 131 -2.99 -5.70 3.91
CA PRO A 131 -4.39 -5.57 3.50
C PRO A 131 -4.69 -4.20 2.89
N TRP A 132 -5.38 -4.17 1.75
CA TRP A 132 -5.76 -2.96 1.07
C TRP A 132 -6.93 -2.26 1.75
N SER A 133 -6.72 -1.03 2.23
CA SER A 133 -7.73 -0.28 3.00
C SER A 133 -8.22 0.99 2.30
N VAL A 134 -7.58 1.44 1.22
CA VAL A 134 -7.94 2.68 0.54
C VAL A 134 -9.40 2.65 0.07
N GLY A 135 -10.15 3.69 0.40
CA GLY A 135 -11.56 3.78 0.06
C GLY A 135 -12.52 2.92 0.91
N ARG A 136 -12.03 2.16 1.91
CA ARG A 136 -12.83 1.20 2.69
C ARG A 136 -13.50 1.81 3.92
N TYR A 137 -13.01 2.92 4.42
CA TYR A 137 -13.56 3.66 5.57
C TYR A 137 -13.24 5.14 5.44
N THR A 138 -13.86 5.95 6.28
CA THR A 138 -13.68 7.40 6.33
C THR A 138 -13.06 7.81 7.67
N HIS A 139 -13.08 9.11 7.99
CA HIS A 139 -12.59 9.66 9.25
C HIS A 139 -13.54 9.42 10.43
N GLY A 140 -13.12 9.81 11.64
CA GLY A 140 -13.92 9.71 12.86
C GLY A 140 -14.16 8.28 13.31
N ALA A 141 -15.38 8.01 13.74
CA ALA A 141 -15.77 6.71 14.33
C ALA A 141 -15.47 5.52 13.41
N SER A 142 -15.54 5.69 12.08
CA SER A 142 -15.27 4.58 11.16
C SER A 142 -13.79 4.18 11.12
N ALA A 143 -12.87 5.12 11.35
CA ALA A 143 -11.44 4.83 11.47
C ALA A 143 -11.13 4.06 12.77
N ASP A 144 -11.79 4.40 13.87
CA ASP A 144 -11.66 3.68 15.14
C ASP A 144 -12.27 2.28 15.05
N GLN A 145 -13.43 2.16 14.43
CA GLN A 145 -14.07 0.86 14.15
C GLN A 145 -13.15 -0.01 13.28
N TRP A 146 -12.50 0.57 12.25
CA TRP A 146 -11.54 -0.14 11.41
C TRP A 146 -10.36 -0.69 12.23
N ARG A 147 -9.85 0.08 13.19
CA ARG A 147 -8.81 -0.40 14.11
C ARG A 147 -9.27 -1.63 14.88
N GLN A 148 -10.48 -1.58 15.46
CA GLN A 148 -11.01 -2.64 16.32
C GLN A 148 -11.40 -3.90 15.55
N GLU A 149 -12.05 -3.76 14.39
CA GLU A 149 -12.61 -4.88 13.63
C GLU A 149 -11.61 -5.49 12.65
N ILE A 150 -10.62 -4.73 12.18
CA ILE A 150 -9.69 -5.16 11.14
C ILE A 150 -8.27 -5.21 11.68
N ILE A 151 -7.68 -4.06 12.05
CA ILE A 151 -6.24 -4.01 12.33
C ILE A 151 -5.87 -4.89 13.53
N GLN A 152 -6.62 -4.82 14.63
CA GLN A 152 -6.31 -5.60 15.83
C GLN A 152 -6.47 -7.11 15.61
N PRO A 153 -7.59 -7.62 15.05
CA PRO A 153 -7.72 -9.04 14.75
C PRO A 153 -6.74 -9.56 13.70
N ASP A 154 -6.40 -8.74 12.69
CA ASP A 154 -5.42 -9.10 11.68
C ASP A 154 -4.00 -9.22 12.30
N LEU A 155 -3.63 -8.28 13.17
CA LEU A 155 -2.39 -8.36 13.93
C LEU A 155 -2.31 -9.60 14.82
N ALA A 156 -3.40 -9.99 15.46
CA ALA A 156 -3.46 -11.21 16.23
C ALA A 156 -3.21 -12.44 15.33
N LYS A 157 -3.92 -12.50 14.20
CA LYS A 157 -3.80 -13.60 13.24
C LYS A 157 -2.41 -13.71 12.62
N THR A 158 -1.81 -12.60 12.23
CA THR A 158 -0.45 -12.61 11.67
C THR A 158 0.60 -13.01 12.70
N ARG A 159 0.43 -12.67 13.99
CA ARG A 159 1.29 -13.15 15.08
C ARG A 159 1.20 -14.65 15.27
N GLU A 160 -0.01 -15.24 15.24
CA GLU A 160 -0.22 -16.68 15.28
C GLU A 160 0.54 -17.38 14.13
N ASN A 161 0.48 -16.82 12.93
CA ASN A 161 1.13 -17.33 11.74
C ASN A 161 2.64 -16.98 11.67
N ARG A 162 3.21 -16.23 12.63
CA ARG A 162 4.60 -15.71 12.62
C ARG A 162 4.91 -14.83 11.40
N GLN A 163 3.93 -14.05 10.96
CA GLN A 163 4.02 -13.13 9.84
C GLN A 163 4.17 -11.68 10.33
N LEU A 164 4.68 -10.83 9.45
CA LEU A 164 4.61 -9.39 9.63
C LEU A 164 3.28 -8.85 9.10
N TYR A 165 2.81 -7.76 9.69
CA TYR A 165 1.59 -7.07 9.28
C TYR A 165 1.87 -5.61 8.95
N MET A 166 1.50 -5.20 7.74
CA MET A 166 1.70 -3.83 7.25
C MET A 166 0.35 -3.21 6.87
N PRO A 167 -0.34 -2.54 7.80
CA PRO A 167 -1.57 -1.83 7.47
C PRO A 167 -1.31 -0.73 6.44
N VAL A 168 -2.29 -0.49 5.57
CA VAL A 168 -2.25 0.56 4.55
C VAL A 168 -3.06 1.76 5.06
N VAL A 169 -2.56 2.96 4.86
CA VAL A 169 -3.23 4.23 5.14
C VAL A 169 -3.14 5.15 3.94
N SER A 170 -4.05 6.10 3.82
CA SER A 170 -4.08 7.03 2.68
C SER A 170 -4.47 8.45 3.11
N PRO A 171 -4.05 9.50 2.36
CA PRO A 171 -4.39 10.87 2.72
C PRO A 171 -5.88 11.17 2.59
N GLY A 172 -6.56 10.56 1.64
CA GLY A 172 -7.96 10.72 1.31
C GLY A 172 -8.30 9.87 0.10
N PHE A 173 -9.47 10.09 -0.53
CA PHE A 173 -9.87 9.35 -1.71
C PHE A 173 -10.93 10.07 -2.54
N SER A 174 -10.75 10.08 -3.87
CA SER A 174 -11.74 10.55 -4.83
C SER A 174 -11.66 9.75 -6.13
N TRP A 175 -12.79 9.23 -6.58
CA TRP A 175 -12.88 8.53 -7.86
C TRP A 175 -13.33 9.40 -9.02
N ALA A 176 -13.65 10.67 -8.76
CA ALA A 176 -14.30 11.54 -9.75
C ALA A 176 -13.49 11.72 -11.04
N ASN A 177 -12.15 11.61 -11.01
CA ASN A 177 -11.34 11.66 -12.21
C ASN A 177 -11.43 10.40 -13.06
N LEU A 178 -11.53 9.23 -12.45
CA LEU A 178 -11.66 7.92 -13.12
C LEU A 178 -13.11 7.56 -13.45
N LYS A 179 -14.04 8.06 -12.65
CA LYS A 179 -15.48 7.81 -12.74
C LYS A 179 -16.23 9.13 -12.51
N PRO A 180 -16.43 9.94 -13.55
CA PRO A 180 -17.00 11.30 -13.43
C PRO A 180 -18.37 11.37 -12.75
N ASP A 181 -19.16 10.27 -12.79
CA ASP A 181 -20.47 10.19 -12.15
C ASP A 181 -20.41 9.94 -10.63
N THR A 182 -19.21 9.82 -10.06
CA THR A 182 -19.05 9.63 -8.62
C THR A 182 -18.88 10.95 -7.90
N GLN A 183 -19.31 10.98 -6.63
CA GLN A 183 -19.12 12.16 -5.78
C GLN A 183 -17.63 12.49 -5.65
N PRO A 184 -17.21 13.71 -5.99
CA PRO A 184 -15.85 14.18 -5.78
C PRO A 184 -15.48 14.21 -4.29
N ASN A 185 -14.18 14.07 -3.98
CA ASN A 185 -13.65 14.19 -2.62
C ASN A 185 -14.42 13.34 -1.59
N ARG A 186 -14.76 12.11 -1.97
CA ARG A 186 -15.60 11.22 -1.15
C ARG A 186 -15.01 10.97 0.23
N ILE A 187 -13.69 10.94 0.35
CA ILE A 187 -12.98 10.87 1.63
C ILE A 187 -12.05 12.07 1.70
N PRO A 188 -12.48 13.16 2.36
CA PRO A 188 -11.69 14.37 2.48
C PRO A 188 -10.36 14.15 3.19
N ARG A 189 -9.34 14.83 2.74
CA ARG A 189 -7.99 14.77 3.32
C ARG A 189 -7.88 15.49 4.65
N ASN A 190 -8.76 16.51 4.88
CA ASN A 190 -8.85 17.31 6.10
C ASN A 190 -7.49 17.86 6.58
N GLY A 191 -6.72 18.44 5.65
CA GLY A 191 -5.41 18.98 5.97
C GLY A 191 -4.40 17.95 6.51
N GLY A 192 -4.60 16.64 6.22
CA GLY A 192 -3.74 15.56 6.69
C GLY A 192 -4.23 14.86 7.97
N ARG A 193 -5.28 15.37 8.62
CA ARG A 193 -5.82 14.79 9.87
C ARG A 193 -6.33 13.38 9.67
N PHE A 194 -6.89 13.06 8.48
CA PHE A 194 -7.34 11.72 8.18
C PHE A 194 -6.17 10.72 8.10
N LEU A 195 -5.10 11.06 7.36
CA LEU A 195 -3.89 10.24 7.28
C LEU A 195 -3.26 10.03 8.66
N TRP A 196 -3.18 11.10 9.46
CA TRP A 196 -2.65 11.07 10.81
C TRP A 196 -3.41 10.13 11.73
N THR A 197 -4.74 10.24 11.76
CA THR A 197 -5.62 9.39 12.58
C THR A 197 -5.47 7.91 12.23
N GLN A 198 -5.38 7.59 10.95
CA GLN A 198 -5.15 6.21 10.50
C GLN A 198 -3.81 5.67 10.98
N ALA A 199 -2.73 6.45 10.83
CA ALA A 199 -1.40 6.07 11.29
C ALA A 199 -1.37 5.91 12.81
N TRP A 200 -2.00 6.83 13.54
CA TRP A 200 -2.17 6.71 14.99
C TRP A 200 -2.91 5.42 15.37
N ASN A 201 -4.03 5.13 14.72
CA ASN A 201 -4.81 3.91 14.95
C ASN A 201 -3.99 2.64 14.70
N ALA A 202 -3.19 2.61 13.62
CA ALA A 202 -2.30 1.49 13.33
C ALA A 202 -1.25 1.32 14.45
N ARG A 203 -0.64 2.41 14.90
CA ARG A 203 0.34 2.39 15.99
C ARG A 203 -0.27 1.93 17.31
N GLN A 204 -1.47 2.43 17.68
CA GLN A 204 -2.19 2.02 18.88
C GLN A 204 -2.60 0.54 18.86
N ALA A 205 -2.89 -0.01 17.68
CA ALA A 205 -3.12 -1.44 17.53
C ALA A 205 -1.85 -2.29 17.70
N GLY A 206 -0.66 -1.68 17.68
CA GLY A 206 0.64 -2.33 17.83
C GLY A 206 1.34 -2.65 16.50
N ALA A 207 0.92 -2.02 15.40
CA ALA A 207 1.64 -2.12 14.13
C ALA A 207 3.03 -1.47 14.24
N ARG A 208 4.05 -2.13 13.68
CA ARG A 208 5.45 -1.65 13.69
C ARG A 208 5.91 -1.11 12.35
N MET A 209 5.12 -1.31 11.32
CA MET A 209 5.36 -0.83 9.96
C MET A 209 4.04 -0.33 9.38
N LEU A 210 4.13 0.48 8.34
CA LEU A 210 2.99 1.12 7.71
C LEU A 210 3.29 1.35 6.24
N LYS A 211 2.28 1.15 5.37
CA LYS A 211 2.32 1.63 3.99
C LYS A 211 1.43 2.85 3.85
N ILE A 212 1.99 3.93 3.33
CA ILE A 212 1.21 5.10 2.89
C ILE A 212 0.92 4.92 1.39
N ALA A 213 -0.34 4.82 1.05
CA ALA A 213 -0.81 4.68 -0.32
C ALA A 213 -1.49 5.98 -0.77
N MET A 214 -1.03 6.58 -1.88
CA MET A 214 0.07 6.17 -2.73
C MET A 214 1.06 7.33 -2.85
N PHE A 215 2.26 7.08 -3.37
CA PHE A 215 3.23 8.15 -3.57
C PHE A 215 2.74 9.17 -4.61
N ASP A 216 2.30 8.70 -5.79
CA ASP A 216 2.04 9.48 -7.00
C ASP A 216 0.65 9.25 -7.64
N GLU A 217 -0.26 8.56 -6.98
CA GLU A 217 -1.60 8.24 -7.50
C GLU A 217 -2.53 9.45 -7.43
N VAL A 218 -2.44 10.34 -8.43
CA VAL A 218 -3.27 11.55 -8.52
C VAL A 218 -4.70 11.27 -8.98
N ASN A 219 -4.92 10.20 -9.77
CA ASN A 219 -6.23 9.83 -10.31
C ASN A 219 -7.26 9.52 -9.24
N GLU A 220 -6.82 8.92 -8.12
CA GLU A 220 -7.66 8.58 -6.98
C GLU A 220 -7.51 9.58 -5.82
N ALA A 221 -6.77 10.68 -6.03
CA ALA A 221 -6.48 11.68 -5.02
C ALA A 221 -5.79 11.12 -3.76
N THR A 222 -4.99 10.06 -3.92
CA THR A 222 -4.22 9.43 -2.84
C THR A 222 -2.75 9.84 -2.84
N ALA A 223 -2.31 10.62 -3.83
CA ALA A 223 -0.92 11.05 -3.94
C ALA A 223 -0.44 11.83 -2.72
N VAL A 224 0.79 11.51 -2.25
CA VAL A 224 1.47 12.23 -1.16
C VAL A 224 2.68 13.02 -1.62
N PHE A 225 3.13 12.86 -2.88
CA PHE A 225 4.18 13.69 -3.46
C PHE A 225 3.68 15.14 -3.69
N LYS A 226 4.48 16.00 -4.27
CA LYS A 226 4.09 17.37 -4.60
C LYS A 226 2.91 17.39 -5.57
N VAL A 227 1.79 17.95 -5.14
CA VAL A 227 0.57 18.10 -5.94
C VAL A 227 0.14 19.57 -6.02
N ALA A 228 -0.74 19.90 -6.96
CA ALA A 228 -1.27 21.24 -7.11
C ALA A 228 -1.93 21.73 -5.82
N ALA A 229 -1.47 22.88 -5.32
CA ALA A 229 -2.03 23.48 -4.12
C ALA A 229 -3.41 24.10 -4.38
N LYS A 230 -3.59 24.69 -5.55
CA LYS A 230 -4.80 25.42 -5.96
C LYS A 230 -5.36 24.87 -7.27
N ARG A 231 -6.67 25.00 -7.47
CA ARG A 231 -7.34 24.51 -8.68
C ARG A 231 -6.75 25.08 -9.98
N GLN A 232 -6.29 26.32 -9.98
CA GLN A 232 -5.67 26.98 -11.13
C GLN A 232 -4.32 26.35 -11.54
N ASP A 233 -3.67 25.61 -10.63
CA ASP A 233 -2.39 24.95 -10.87
C ASP A 233 -2.55 23.51 -11.39
N ALA A 234 -3.80 23.03 -11.52
CA ALA A 234 -4.13 21.71 -12.03
C ALA A 234 -4.64 21.77 -13.48
N PRO A 235 -4.51 20.67 -14.26
CA PRO A 235 -5.05 20.63 -15.63
C PRO A 235 -6.55 21.00 -15.69
N GLU A 236 -6.94 21.71 -16.73
CA GLU A 236 -8.35 22.10 -16.96
C GLU A 236 -9.24 20.87 -17.19
N GLN A 237 -8.72 19.91 -17.97
CA GLN A 237 -9.44 18.67 -18.27
C GLN A 237 -9.32 17.67 -17.14
N GLY A 238 -10.41 16.96 -16.84
CA GLY A 238 -10.50 15.98 -15.78
C GLY A 238 -10.83 16.60 -14.43
N PHE A 239 -11.03 15.73 -13.44
CA PHE A 239 -11.33 16.13 -12.06
C PHE A 239 -10.13 15.83 -11.15
N TRP A 240 -9.20 16.77 -11.09
CA TRP A 240 -8.00 16.68 -10.24
C TRP A 240 -8.26 17.34 -8.90
N LEU A 241 -8.17 16.57 -7.81
CA LEU A 241 -8.37 17.09 -6.46
C LEU A 241 -7.09 17.79 -5.99
N THR A 242 -7.20 19.10 -5.81
CA THR A 242 -6.12 19.98 -5.30
C THR A 242 -6.13 20.05 -3.78
N LEU A 243 -5.09 20.62 -3.17
CA LEU A 243 -4.96 20.64 -1.71
C LEU A 243 -5.96 21.58 -1.04
N ASP A 244 -6.47 22.59 -1.74
CA ASP A 244 -7.47 23.53 -1.25
C ASP A 244 -8.92 23.00 -1.31
N ALA A 245 -9.13 21.78 -1.78
CA ALA A 245 -10.48 21.20 -1.91
C ALA A 245 -11.23 21.07 -0.59
N ASP A 246 -10.52 20.99 0.53
CA ASP A 246 -11.10 20.94 1.88
C ASP A 246 -11.12 22.31 2.58
N GLY A 247 -10.86 23.42 1.84
CA GLY A 247 -10.80 24.78 2.38
C GLY A 247 -9.50 25.10 3.13
N GLU A 248 -8.50 24.27 3.04
CA GLU A 248 -7.19 24.46 3.68
C GLU A 248 -6.22 25.17 2.72
N ASP A 249 -5.37 26.04 3.23
CA ASP A 249 -4.29 26.67 2.46
C ASP A 249 -2.97 25.96 2.76
N LEU A 250 -2.60 25.02 1.90
CA LEU A 250 -1.49 24.08 2.12
C LEU A 250 -0.45 24.21 1.01
N PRO A 251 0.86 24.13 1.35
CA PRO A 251 1.91 24.07 0.34
C PRO A 251 1.89 22.74 -0.41
N SER A 252 2.40 22.75 -1.64
CA SER A 252 2.36 21.57 -2.55
C SER A 252 2.99 20.30 -1.97
N ASP A 253 3.98 20.42 -1.08
CA ASP A 253 4.70 19.31 -0.43
C ASP A 253 4.12 18.90 0.94
N TRP A 254 2.94 19.42 1.29
CA TRP A 254 2.33 19.18 2.61
C TRP A 254 2.25 17.71 3.00
N TYR A 255 1.75 16.86 2.09
CA TYR A 255 1.58 15.44 2.39
C TYR A 255 2.89 14.66 2.42
N LEU A 256 3.96 15.13 1.76
CA LEU A 256 5.32 14.61 1.97
C LEU A 256 5.76 14.88 3.41
N ASN A 257 5.54 16.10 3.91
CA ASN A 257 5.91 16.49 5.27
C ASN A 257 5.10 15.70 6.32
N VAL A 258 3.80 15.51 6.13
CA VAL A 258 2.95 14.67 6.99
C VAL A 258 3.46 13.22 6.99
N SER A 259 3.76 12.66 5.82
CA SER A 259 4.27 11.29 5.68
C SER A 259 5.65 11.13 6.31
N GLY A 260 6.51 12.13 6.17
CA GLY A 260 7.82 12.17 6.82
C GLY A 260 7.70 12.14 8.35
N GLU A 261 6.79 12.95 8.93
CA GLU A 261 6.54 12.97 10.37
C GLU A 261 6.00 11.63 10.88
N ILE A 262 5.03 11.03 10.17
CA ILE A 262 4.52 9.69 10.50
C ILE A 262 5.66 8.66 10.47
N THR A 263 6.51 8.71 9.45
CA THR A 263 7.65 7.80 9.31
C THR A 263 8.63 7.91 10.47
N ARG A 264 8.99 9.14 10.88
CA ARG A 264 9.86 9.38 12.04
C ARG A 264 9.28 8.76 13.32
N ARG A 265 7.96 8.92 13.55
CA ARG A 265 7.28 8.37 14.72
C ARG A 265 7.23 6.84 14.71
N PHE A 266 7.00 6.24 13.54
CA PHE A 266 7.06 4.78 13.41
C PHE A 266 8.45 4.22 13.63
N ARG A 267 9.51 4.95 13.24
CA ARG A 267 10.91 4.58 13.50
C ARG A 267 11.35 4.81 14.95
N GLY A 268 10.57 5.57 15.73
CA GLY A 268 10.95 5.93 17.11
C GLY A 268 12.17 6.84 17.17
N GLU A 269 12.33 7.74 16.21
CA GLU A 269 13.45 8.67 16.16
C GLU A 269 13.44 9.60 17.40
N PRO A 270 14.61 10.09 17.86
CA PRO A 270 14.69 10.99 19.01
C PRO A 270 13.75 12.20 18.85
N GLY A 271 12.95 12.49 19.90
CA GLY A 271 11.95 13.57 19.88
C GLY A 271 10.64 13.23 19.18
N SER A 272 10.49 12.03 18.61
CA SER A 272 9.26 11.56 17.95
C SER A 272 8.71 10.24 18.52
N ALA A 273 9.20 9.80 19.68
CA ALA A 273 8.77 8.56 20.33
C ALA A 273 7.29 8.57 20.73
N ASP A 274 6.75 9.75 21.06
CA ASP A 274 5.34 9.94 21.34
C ASP A 274 4.55 10.17 20.03
N PHE A 275 3.46 9.43 19.85
CA PHE A 275 2.57 9.57 18.70
C PHE A 275 1.18 10.00 19.20
N PRO A 276 0.95 11.30 19.45
CA PRO A 276 -0.33 11.78 19.95
C PRO A 276 -1.43 11.68 18.88
N LEU A 277 -2.68 11.51 19.33
CA LEU A 277 -3.84 11.60 18.42
C LEU A 277 -3.99 13.02 17.83
N ALA A 278 -3.62 14.05 18.60
CA ALA A 278 -3.67 15.43 18.14
C ALA A 278 -2.73 15.64 16.96
N PHE A 279 -3.27 16.19 15.87
CA PHE A 279 -2.49 16.55 14.71
C PHE A 279 -1.46 17.65 15.07
N PRO A 280 -0.17 17.51 14.68
CA PRO A 280 0.85 18.47 15.03
C PRO A 280 0.56 19.84 14.42
N LYS A 281 0.56 20.90 15.26
CA LYS A 281 0.31 22.28 14.83
C LYS A 281 1.44 22.85 13.97
N ASN A 282 2.67 22.36 14.16
CA ASN A 282 3.88 22.83 13.47
C ASN A 282 4.57 21.62 12.82
N LEU A 283 4.10 21.22 11.64
CA LEU A 283 4.88 20.36 10.77
C LEU A 283 6.07 21.17 10.26
N ARG A 284 7.28 20.77 10.66
CA ARG A 284 8.49 21.44 10.16
C ARG A 284 8.58 21.26 8.67
N HIS A 285 8.60 22.35 7.91
CA HIS A 285 9.08 22.32 6.54
C HIS A 285 10.53 21.81 6.61
N GLN A 286 10.77 20.60 6.13
CA GLN A 286 12.12 20.18 5.84
C GLN A 286 12.51 20.91 4.56
N ASN A 287 13.21 22.04 4.70
CA ASN A 287 13.98 22.57 3.60
C ASN A 287 15.02 21.47 3.23
N PRO A 288 15.20 21.20 1.93
CA PRO A 288 16.13 20.21 1.43
C PRO A 288 17.57 20.46 1.85
#